data_571ba4d7606cfd9b6ef4d0393f8b4edb
#
_entry.id   571ba4d7606cfd9b6ef4d0393f8b4edb
#
_cell.length_a   1.000
_cell.length_b   1.000
_cell.length_c   1.000
_cell.angle_alpha   90.00
_cell.angle_beta   90.00
_cell.angle_gamma   90.00
#
_symmetry.space_group_name_H-M   'P 1'
#
loop_
_entity.id
_entity.type
_entity.pdbx_description
1 polymer ?
#
loop_
_entity_poly.entity_id
_entity_poly.type
_entity_poly.pdbx_seq_one_letter_code
_entity_poly.pdbx_strand_id
1 'polypeptide(L)'
;MVETLALWEGRLTTREITKAFGVGRQQASKVINLYKDQHPKNLVYDASSKCYHAADDFIPVYTSGAANEYLQQLAHRDDLTSCFATLDINLPNTEVLYSPIRNIKPEILRPIVQAARDSKRVEIDYVSLTTPVSEGRVISPHTIVWSGFRWHVRAYCEKNLDYRDFVLSRITEPPEITLTSEHSVEEDVAWNIKVPVVIRPDSRLSKSQRRVIELDYGMERGKLKLRTRGALVQYLLQTLRVDPHVVQMDPSAQQIYIENLDELQSWLY
;
A
#
# COMPACT_ATOMS: atom_id res chain seq x y z
N MET A 1 8.38 16.88 4.37
CA MET A 1 9.69 16.74 5.05
C MET A 1 9.94 17.79 6.15
N VAL A 2 9.79 19.11 5.93
CA VAL A 2 9.99 20.12 7.00
C VAL A 2 9.13 19.77 8.23
N GLU A 3 7.84 19.56 8.03
CA GLU A 3 6.92 19.17 9.10
C GLU A 3 7.24 17.81 9.72
N THR A 4 7.56 16.84 8.88
CA THR A 4 7.90 15.48 9.34
C THR A 4 9.12 15.49 10.28
N LEU A 5 10.19 16.16 9.88
CA LEU A 5 11.40 16.26 10.71
C LEU A 5 11.19 17.09 11.97
N ALA A 6 10.49 18.22 11.88
CA ALA A 6 10.24 19.07 13.03
C ALA A 6 9.33 18.38 14.06
N LEU A 7 8.24 17.74 13.59
CA LEU A 7 7.22 17.16 14.47
C LEU A 7 7.66 15.82 15.09
N TRP A 8 8.21 14.91 14.27
CA TRP A 8 8.48 13.54 14.70
C TRP A 8 9.93 13.31 15.10
N GLU A 9 10.88 13.92 14.40
CA GLU A 9 12.31 13.79 14.70
C GLU A 9 12.77 14.82 15.75
N GLY A 10 11.96 15.86 15.99
CA GLY A 10 12.31 16.96 16.88
C GLY A 10 13.57 17.71 16.45
N ARG A 11 14.01 17.54 15.19
CA ARG A 11 15.24 18.12 14.68
C ARG A 11 15.18 18.39 13.20
N LEU A 12 15.12 19.66 12.84
CA LEU A 12 15.17 20.12 11.46
C LEU A 12 16.34 21.07 11.28
N THR A 13 17.29 20.72 10.40
CA THR A 13 18.39 21.58 9.97
C THR A 13 18.49 21.60 8.45
N THR A 14 19.31 22.52 7.90
CA THR A 14 19.60 22.54 6.47
C THR A 14 20.30 21.27 5.98
N ARG A 15 20.99 20.56 6.89
CA ARG A 15 21.74 19.33 6.57
C ARG A 15 20.81 18.20 6.15
N GLU A 16 19.70 17.99 6.87
CA GLU A 16 18.70 16.95 6.55
C GLU A 16 18.08 17.23 5.18
N ILE A 17 17.69 18.49 4.90
CA ILE A 17 17.14 18.89 3.60
C ILE A 17 18.16 18.72 2.47
N THR A 18 19.42 19.16 2.71
CA THR A 18 20.51 19.01 1.73
C THR A 18 20.74 17.53 1.40
N LYS A 19 20.80 16.68 2.43
CA LYS A 19 21.04 15.25 2.27
C LYS A 19 19.90 14.54 1.56
N ALA A 20 18.65 14.88 1.93
CA ALA A 20 17.46 14.24 1.38
C ALA A 20 17.21 14.58 -0.10
N PHE A 21 17.50 15.81 -0.51
CA PHE A 21 17.14 16.28 -1.86
C PHE A 21 18.35 16.58 -2.77
N GLY A 22 19.56 16.37 -2.28
CA GLY A 22 20.78 16.69 -3.05
C GLY A 22 20.93 18.19 -3.39
N VAL A 23 20.24 19.08 -2.64
CA VAL A 23 20.26 20.52 -2.88
C VAL A 23 21.35 21.21 -2.07
N GLY A 24 21.81 22.39 -2.53
CA GLY A 24 22.78 23.18 -1.80
C GLY A 24 22.21 23.77 -0.49
N ARG A 25 23.10 24.08 0.47
CA ARG A 25 22.74 24.65 1.78
C ARG A 25 21.89 25.92 1.67
N GLN A 26 22.19 26.78 0.69
CA GLN A 26 21.43 28.00 0.49
C GLN A 26 19.97 27.71 0.08
N GLN A 27 19.77 26.71 -0.79
CA GLN A 27 18.44 26.28 -1.21
C GLN A 27 17.67 25.65 -0.04
N ALA A 28 18.33 24.79 0.75
CA ALA A 28 17.75 24.21 1.95
C ALA A 28 17.31 25.29 2.97
N SER A 29 18.17 26.31 3.17
CA SER A 29 17.84 27.45 4.03
C SER A 29 16.63 28.24 3.51
N LYS A 30 16.53 28.48 2.20
CA LYS A 30 15.38 29.16 1.60
C LYS A 30 14.08 28.38 1.83
N VAL A 31 14.10 27.05 1.71
CA VAL A 31 12.92 26.20 1.95
C VAL A 31 12.44 26.34 3.41
N ILE A 32 13.36 26.25 4.38
CA ILE A 32 13.01 26.38 5.80
C ILE A 32 12.47 27.78 6.09
N ASN A 33 13.12 28.83 5.58
CA ASN A 33 12.68 30.20 5.80
C ASN A 33 11.31 30.46 5.15
N LEU A 34 11.09 29.99 3.92
CA LEU A 34 9.79 30.11 3.25
C LEU A 34 8.68 29.47 4.08
N TYR A 35 8.92 28.27 4.61
CA TYR A 35 7.97 27.61 5.49
C TYR A 35 7.69 28.43 6.75
N LYS A 36 8.72 28.98 7.40
CA LYS A 36 8.58 29.83 8.59
C LYS A 36 7.80 31.11 8.29
N ASP A 37 8.06 31.74 7.15
CA ASP A 37 7.38 32.98 6.74
C ASP A 37 5.88 32.73 6.52
N GLN A 38 5.53 31.58 5.95
CA GLN A 38 4.15 31.16 5.70
C GLN A 38 3.44 30.65 6.97
N HIS A 39 4.19 30.02 7.89
CA HIS A 39 3.68 29.37 9.09
C HIS A 39 4.52 29.76 10.32
N PRO A 40 4.47 31.03 10.76
CA PRO A 40 5.41 31.60 11.75
C PRO A 40 5.28 30.99 13.15
N LYS A 41 4.16 30.29 13.43
CA LYS A 41 3.93 29.61 14.72
C LYS A 41 4.34 28.14 14.75
N ASN A 42 4.74 27.57 13.61
CA ASN A 42 4.98 26.14 13.54
C ASN A 42 6.40 25.72 13.94
N LEU A 43 7.39 26.58 13.78
CA LEU A 43 8.78 26.22 14.06
C LEU A 43 9.41 27.15 15.12
N VAL A 44 10.05 26.54 16.10
CA VAL A 44 10.87 27.21 17.11
C VAL A 44 12.35 26.84 16.86
N TYR A 45 13.22 27.84 16.87
CA TYR A 45 14.65 27.63 16.78
C TYR A 45 15.27 27.48 18.17
N ASP A 46 15.92 26.35 18.43
CA ASP A 46 16.69 26.13 19.63
C ASP A 46 18.17 26.43 19.35
N ALA A 47 18.68 27.47 20.02
CA ALA A 47 20.06 27.90 19.86
C ALA A 47 21.07 26.89 20.47
N SER A 48 20.65 26.09 21.46
CA SER A 48 21.52 25.10 22.12
C SER A 48 21.81 23.90 21.22
N SER A 49 20.78 23.38 20.58
CA SER A 49 20.89 22.25 19.63
C SER A 49 21.13 22.71 18.18
N LYS A 50 21.05 24.01 17.90
CA LYS A 50 21.17 24.63 16.56
C LYS A 50 20.26 24.03 15.51
N CYS A 51 19.03 23.67 15.90
CA CYS A 51 18.02 23.10 15.02
C CYS A 51 16.64 23.76 15.25
N TYR A 52 15.73 23.52 14.32
CA TYR A 52 14.31 23.83 14.49
C TYR A 52 13.57 22.57 14.94
N HIS A 53 12.56 22.76 15.77
CA HIS A 53 11.56 21.75 16.15
C HIS A 53 10.15 22.32 16.06
N ALA A 54 9.17 21.45 16.16
CA ALA A 54 7.77 21.87 16.20
C ALA A 54 7.51 22.68 17.45
N ALA A 55 6.74 23.76 17.31
CA ALA A 55 6.22 24.53 18.44
C ALA A 55 5.12 23.75 19.17
N ASP A 56 4.80 24.11 20.42
CA ASP A 56 3.75 23.45 21.20
C ASP A 56 2.36 23.55 20.54
N ASP A 57 2.11 24.64 19.83
CA ASP A 57 0.88 24.90 19.07
C ASP A 57 1.02 24.58 17.56
N PHE A 58 1.91 23.65 17.21
CA PHE A 58 2.14 23.23 15.83
C PHE A 58 0.88 22.71 15.15
N ILE A 59 0.55 23.25 13.99
CA ILE A 59 -0.57 22.81 13.16
C ILE A 59 -0.03 22.33 11.82
N PRO A 60 -0.13 21.01 11.50
CA PRO A 60 0.32 20.49 10.23
C PRO A 60 -0.47 21.10 9.06
N VAL A 61 0.23 21.43 7.97
CA VAL A 61 -0.34 22.02 6.76
C VAL A 61 -0.17 21.12 5.55
N TYR A 62 1.01 20.48 5.45
CA TYR A 62 1.38 19.59 4.34
C TYR A 62 1.32 18.12 4.71
N THR A 63 1.24 17.79 6.00
CA THR A 63 1.08 16.44 6.54
C THR A 63 -0.23 16.35 7.30
N SER A 64 -0.70 15.14 7.56
CA SER A 64 -1.89 14.94 8.40
C SER A 64 -1.61 15.15 9.89
N GLY A 65 -0.34 15.16 10.29
CA GLY A 65 0.08 15.14 11.69
C GLY A 65 -0.23 13.81 12.41
N ALA A 66 -0.71 12.80 11.70
CA ALA A 66 -0.98 11.50 12.27
C ALA A 66 0.30 10.64 12.35
N ALA A 67 0.54 9.99 13.50
CA ALA A 67 1.68 9.11 13.69
C ALA A 67 1.76 8.00 12.64
N ASN A 68 0.62 7.51 12.19
CA ASN A 68 0.54 6.45 11.17
C ASN A 68 1.12 6.90 9.81
N GLU A 69 0.94 8.17 9.44
CA GLU A 69 1.56 8.72 8.22
C GLU A 69 3.09 8.67 8.30
N TYR A 70 3.65 9.06 9.44
CA TYR A 70 5.08 9.00 9.68
C TYR A 70 5.61 7.55 9.66
N LEU A 71 4.93 6.63 10.35
CA LEU A 71 5.31 5.22 10.37
C LEU A 71 5.25 4.56 8.98
N GLN A 72 4.28 4.96 8.15
CA GLN A 72 4.22 4.50 6.75
C GLN A 72 5.37 5.06 5.92
N GLN A 73 5.77 6.32 6.11
CA GLN A 73 6.96 6.87 5.45
C GLN A 73 8.22 6.10 5.84
N LEU A 74 8.36 5.70 7.11
CA LEU A 74 9.45 4.83 7.58
C LEU A 74 9.41 3.46 6.89
N ALA A 75 8.26 2.83 6.84
CA ALA A 75 8.07 1.49 6.27
C ALA A 75 8.40 1.43 4.77
N HIS A 76 8.19 2.52 4.02
CA HIS A 76 8.44 2.59 2.57
C HIS A 76 9.75 3.31 2.22
N ARG A 77 10.55 3.66 3.19
CA ARG A 77 11.77 4.44 3.02
C ARG A 77 12.74 3.82 2.01
N ASP A 78 13.05 2.54 2.16
CA ASP A 78 14.04 1.87 1.31
C ASP A 78 13.54 1.65 -0.12
N ASP A 79 12.23 1.49 -0.29
CA ASP A 79 11.60 1.48 -1.62
C ASP A 79 11.80 2.82 -2.34
N LEU A 80 11.64 3.93 -1.60
CA LEU A 80 11.85 5.28 -2.15
C LEU A 80 13.34 5.57 -2.39
N THR A 81 14.24 5.16 -1.49
CA THR A 81 15.69 5.37 -1.67
C THR A 81 16.28 4.52 -2.77
N SER A 82 15.73 3.33 -3.04
CA SER A 82 16.13 2.50 -4.18
C SER A 82 15.75 3.13 -5.53
N CYS A 83 14.64 3.87 -5.58
CA CYS A 83 14.17 4.57 -6.78
C CYS A 83 14.78 5.96 -6.94
N PHE A 84 15.07 6.63 -5.81
CA PHE A 84 15.60 8.00 -5.74
C PHE A 84 16.81 8.03 -4.81
N ALA A 85 17.97 7.70 -5.36
CA ALA A 85 19.25 7.60 -4.62
C ALA A 85 19.62 8.87 -3.81
N THR A 86 18.93 9.99 -4.05
CA THR A 86 19.11 11.27 -3.33
C THR A 86 18.19 11.44 -2.12
N LEU A 87 17.17 10.57 -1.93
CA LEU A 87 16.25 10.64 -0.79
C LEU A 87 16.78 9.85 0.41
N ASP A 88 17.99 10.16 0.86
CA ASP A 88 18.53 9.58 2.09
C ASP A 88 17.95 10.30 3.34
N ILE A 89 16.75 9.87 3.74
CA ILE A 89 16.17 10.25 5.03
C ILE A 89 16.81 9.37 6.08
N ASN A 90 17.80 9.88 6.77
CA ASN A 90 18.53 9.13 7.79
C ASN A 90 17.74 9.14 9.11
N LEU A 91 16.79 8.22 9.23
CA LEU A 91 16.02 8.04 10.47
C LEU A 91 16.73 6.97 11.33
N PRO A 92 17.22 7.33 12.51
CA PRO A 92 17.94 6.40 13.36
C PRO A 92 16.99 5.35 13.97
N ASN A 93 17.54 4.18 14.27
CA ASN A 93 16.89 3.12 15.07
C ASN A 93 15.59 2.57 14.50
N THR A 94 15.48 2.44 13.18
CA THR A 94 14.33 1.83 12.52
C THR A 94 14.79 0.64 11.70
N GLU A 95 14.15 -0.51 11.90
CA GLU A 95 14.34 -1.73 11.11
C GLU A 95 13.02 -2.09 10.44
N VAL A 96 13.05 -2.38 9.15
CA VAL A 96 11.86 -2.76 8.38
C VAL A 96 12.06 -4.14 7.79
N LEU A 97 11.14 -5.05 8.09
CA LEU A 97 11.11 -6.37 7.47
C LEU A 97 10.38 -6.29 6.14
N TYR A 98 11.10 -6.46 5.05
CA TYR A 98 10.54 -6.46 3.70
C TYR A 98 10.08 -7.85 3.28
N SER A 99 8.94 -7.92 2.62
CA SER A 99 8.56 -9.12 1.87
C SER A 99 9.56 -9.37 0.73
N PRO A 100 9.86 -10.65 0.39
CA PRO A 100 10.76 -10.96 -0.71
C PRO A 100 10.34 -10.24 -1.99
N ILE A 101 11.25 -9.46 -2.57
CA ILE A 101 11.05 -8.78 -3.85
C ILE A 101 10.89 -9.85 -4.92
N ARG A 102 9.78 -9.80 -5.64
CA ARG A 102 9.53 -10.64 -6.81
C ARG A 102 9.99 -9.88 -8.04
N ASN A 103 11.00 -10.40 -8.68
CA ASN A 103 11.60 -9.77 -9.85
C ASN A 103 10.60 -9.77 -11.02
N ILE A 104 10.11 -8.57 -11.36
CA ILE A 104 9.29 -8.33 -12.55
C ILE A 104 10.18 -7.57 -13.52
N LYS A 105 10.48 -8.20 -14.64
CA LYS A 105 11.33 -7.58 -15.65
C LYS A 105 10.66 -6.39 -16.32
N PRO A 106 11.39 -5.32 -16.66
CA PRO A 106 10.82 -4.13 -17.31
C PRO A 106 10.11 -4.43 -18.63
N GLU A 107 10.62 -5.40 -19.40
CA GLU A 107 10.03 -5.85 -20.66
C GLU A 107 8.68 -6.57 -20.49
N ILE A 108 8.40 -7.10 -19.30
CA ILE A 108 7.08 -7.64 -18.93
C ILE A 108 6.12 -6.50 -18.52
N LEU A 109 6.60 -5.61 -17.66
CA LEU A 109 5.73 -4.60 -17.04
C LEU A 109 5.30 -3.49 -18.02
N ARG A 110 6.22 -3.01 -18.86
CA ARG A 110 5.96 -1.87 -19.76
C ARG A 110 4.78 -2.11 -20.71
N PRO A 111 4.70 -3.24 -21.46
CA PRO A 111 3.56 -3.51 -22.33
C PRO A 111 2.25 -3.59 -21.57
N ILE A 112 2.23 -4.21 -20.37
CA ILE A 112 1.02 -4.31 -19.55
C ILE A 112 0.54 -2.92 -19.12
N VAL A 113 1.43 -2.05 -18.62
CA VAL A 113 1.08 -0.67 -18.21
C VAL A 113 0.58 0.13 -19.40
N GLN A 114 1.25 0.02 -20.56
CA GLN A 114 0.84 0.71 -21.78
C GLN A 114 -0.54 0.24 -22.25
N ALA A 115 -0.77 -1.07 -22.30
CA ALA A 115 -2.05 -1.64 -22.73
C ALA A 115 -3.19 -1.27 -21.79
N ALA A 116 -2.96 -1.27 -20.46
CA ALA A 116 -3.95 -0.83 -19.48
C ALA A 116 -4.33 0.64 -19.65
N ARG A 117 -3.35 1.50 -19.96
CA ARG A 117 -3.58 2.94 -20.19
C ARG A 117 -4.32 3.20 -21.50
N ASP A 118 -3.93 2.48 -22.56
CA ASP A 118 -4.39 2.73 -23.93
C ASP A 118 -5.57 1.84 -24.34
N SER A 119 -6.16 1.10 -23.38
CA SER A 119 -7.28 0.15 -23.57
C SER A 119 -6.99 -0.86 -24.68
N LYS A 120 -5.83 -1.51 -24.62
CA LYS A 120 -5.38 -2.51 -25.60
C LYS A 120 -5.43 -3.91 -25.01
N ARG A 121 -5.59 -4.91 -25.89
CA ARG A 121 -5.36 -6.32 -25.58
C ARG A 121 -3.88 -6.64 -25.63
N VAL A 122 -3.46 -7.57 -24.79
CA VAL A 122 -2.11 -8.14 -24.83
C VAL A 122 -2.17 -9.65 -24.83
N GLU A 123 -1.28 -10.25 -25.59
CA GLU A 123 -0.98 -11.66 -25.49
C GLU A 123 0.15 -11.87 -24.48
N ILE A 124 -0.06 -12.80 -23.55
CA ILE A 124 0.90 -13.14 -22.48
C ILE A 124 1.11 -14.65 -22.43
N ASP A 125 2.33 -15.07 -22.15
CA ASP A 125 2.64 -16.43 -21.71
C ASP A 125 2.58 -16.48 -20.18
N TYR A 126 1.64 -17.27 -19.64
CA TYR A 126 1.31 -17.27 -18.23
C TYR A 126 1.39 -18.66 -17.60
N VAL A 127 2.05 -18.74 -16.43
CA VAL A 127 2.12 -19.96 -15.63
C VAL A 127 1.22 -19.83 -14.40
N SER A 128 0.23 -20.70 -14.26
CA SER A 128 -0.63 -20.75 -13.07
C SER A 128 -0.25 -21.89 -12.13
N LEU A 129 -0.73 -21.84 -10.87
CA LEU A 129 -0.53 -22.97 -9.95
C LEU A 129 -1.36 -24.20 -10.33
N THR A 130 -2.50 -23.99 -10.97
CA THR A 130 -3.40 -25.07 -11.44
C THR A 130 -2.91 -25.68 -12.76
N THR A 131 -2.21 -24.88 -13.57
CA THR A 131 -1.61 -25.33 -14.84
C THR A 131 -0.16 -24.86 -14.85
N PRO A 132 0.80 -25.65 -14.33
CA PRO A 132 2.18 -25.22 -14.16
C PRO A 132 3.01 -25.27 -15.47
N VAL A 133 2.34 -25.30 -16.60
CA VAL A 133 2.94 -25.16 -17.93
C VAL A 133 2.58 -23.79 -18.47
N SER A 134 3.52 -23.14 -19.16
CA SER A 134 3.27 -21.85 -19.79
C SER A 134 2.17 -21.98 -20.84
N GLU A 135 1.20 -21.11 -20.78
CA GLU A 135 0.04 -21.09 -21.67
C GLU A 135 -0.24 -19.68 -22.17
N GLY A 136 -0.38 -19.53 -23.48
CA GLY A 136 -0.76 -18.27 -24.11
C GLY A 136 -2.16 -17.81 -23.66
N ARG A 137 -2.27 -16.52 -23.31
CA ARG A 137 -3.51 -15.87 -22.91
C ARG A 137 -3.63 -14.51 -23.57
N VAL A 138 -4.80 -14.23 -24.14
CA VAL A 138 -5.16 -12.87 -24.52
C VAL A 138 -5.93 -12.24 -23.38
N ILE A 139 -5.42 -11.11 -22.88
CA ILE A 139 -6.03 -10.37 -21.79
C ILE A 139 -6.21 -8.90 -22.15
N SER A 140 -7.22 -8.27 -21.57
CA SER A 140 -7.48 -6.83 -21.64
C SER A 140 -7.21 -6.21 -20.26
N PRO A 141 -5.97 -5.74 -20.00
CA PRO A 141 -5.61 -5.21 -18.70
C PRO A 141 -6.26 -3.85 -18.45
N HIS A 142 -6.68 -3.58 -17.21
CA HIS A 142 -7.19 -2.25 -16.84
C HIS A 142 -6.56 -1.67 -15.57
N THR A 143 -6.07 -2.49 -14.62
CA THR A 143 -5.51 -1.95 -13.37
C THR A 143 -4.36 -2.80 -12.86
N ILE A 144 -3.27 -2.14 -12.46
CA ILE A 144 -2.17 -2.76 -11.71
C ILE A 144 -2.50 -2.69 -10.22
N VAL A 145 -2.41 -3.82 -9.52
CA VAL A 145 -2.84 -3.97 -8.13
C VAL A 145 -1.69 -4.47 -7.26
N TRP A 146 -1.43 -3.79 -6.16
CA TRP A 146 -0.61 -4.28 -5.06
C TRP A 146 -1.51 -4.91 -3.98
N SER A 147 -1.34 -6.19 -3.72
CA SER A 147 -2.15 -6.93 -2.73
C SER A 147 -1.58 -6.92 -1.31
N GLY A 148 -0.58 -6.08 -1.02
CA GLY A 148 0.19 -6.12 0.22
C GLY A 148 1.31 -7.18 0.22
N PHE A 149 1.31 -8.06 -0.78
CA PHE A 149 2.22 -9.22 -0.85
C PHE A 149 2.85 -9.41 -2.24
N ARG A 150 2.15 -9.06 -3.33
CA ARG A 150 2.62 -9.19 -4.71
C ARG A 150 1.82 -8.32 -5.66
N TRP A 151 2.43 -8.01 -6.79
CA TRP A 151 1.81 -7.27 -7.87
C TRP A 151 0.99 -8.17 -8.79
N HIS A 152 -0.21 -7.71 -9.15
CA HIS A 152 -1.10 -8.32 -10.11
C HIS A 152 -1.49 -7.30 -11.17
N VAL A 153 -1.96 -7.79 -12.31
CA VAL A 153 -2.78 -7.02 -13.22
C VAL A 153 -4.19 -7.59 -13.24
N ARG A 154 -5.18 -6.75 -12.99
CA ARG A 154 -6.60 -7.05 -13.18
C ARG A 154 -6.93 -6.86 -14.65
N ALA A 155 -7.51 -7.90 -15.29
CA ALA A 155 -7.75 -7.93 -16.73
C ALA A 155 -8.94 -8.82 -17.07
N TYR A 156 -9.65 -8.50 -18.14
CA TYR A 156 -10.54 -9.46 -18.78
C TYR A 156 -9.69 -10.53 -19.48
N CYS A 157 -10.07 -11.79 -19.35
CA CYS A 157 -9.40 -12.92 -19.95
C CYS A 157 -10.29 -13.55 -21.04
N GLU A 158 -9.88 -13.49 -22.29
CA GLU A 158 -10.63 -14.04 -23.42
C GLU A 158 -10.87 -15.55 -23.28
N LYS A 159 -9.92 -16.28 -22.71
CA LYS A 159 -10.07 -17.73 -22.50
C LYS A 159 -11.12 -18.06 -21.44
N ASN A 160 -11.19 -17.27 -20.37
CA ASN A 160 -12.11 -17.52 -19.26
C ASN A 160 -13.43 -16.77 -19.40
N LEU A 161 -13.54 -15.84 -20.35
CA LEU A 161 -14.68 -14.95 -20.55
C LEU A 161 -15.08 -14.21 -19.25
N ASP A 162 -14.06 -13.79 -18.48
CA ASP A 162 -14.24 -13.23 -17.15
C ASP A 162 -13.06 -12.35 -16.73
N TYR A 163 -13.27 -11.43 -15.79
CA TYR A 163 -12.21 -10.62 -15.21
C TYR A 163 -11.42 -11.41 -14.17
N ARG A 164 -10.11 -11.44 -14.34
CA ARG A 164 -9.16 -12.22 -13.53
C ARG A 164 -7.95 -11.40 -13.12
N ASP A 165 -7.29 -11.86 -12.05
CA ASP A 165 -6.04 -11.30 -11.58
C ASP A 165 -4.86 -12.16 -12.05
N PHE A 166 -3.94 -11.53 -12.78
CA PHE A 166 -2.72 -12.18 -13.26
C PHE A 166 -1.52 -11.69 -12.46
N VAL A 167 -0.82 -12.61 -11.79
CA VAL A 167 0.40 -12.29 -11.03
C VAL A 167 1.50 -11.89 -11.99
N LEU A 168 2.00 -10.66 -11.94
CA LEU A 168 2.97 -10.14 -12.90
C LEU A 168 4.26 -10.98 -12.99
N SER A 169 4.75 -11.52 -11.87
CA SER A 169 5.94 -12.38 -11.83
C SER A 169 5.74 -13.79 -12.40
N ARG A 170 4.54 -14.13 -12.87
CA ARG A 170 4.21 -15.39 -13.53
C ARG A 170 4.04 -15.25 -15.04
N ILE A 171 4.19 -14.06 -15.57
CA ILE A 171 4.29 -13.82 -17.00
C ILE A 171 5.74 -14.11 -17.37
N THR A 172 5.96 -15.07 -18.27
CA THR A 172 7.28 -15.65 -18.55
C THR A 172 8.01 -14.97 -19.70
N GLU A 173 7.26 -14.51 -20.70
CA GLU A 173 7.79 -13.86 -21.90
C GLU A 173 7.25 -12.43 -22.03
N PRO A 174 7.95 -11.54 -22.74
CA PRO A 174 7.49 -10.17 -22.98
C PRO A 174 6.12 -10.15 -23.65
N PRO A 175 5.10 -9.48 -23.05
CA PRO A 175 3.77 -9.40 -23.63
C PRO A 175 3.74 -8.66 -24.97
N GLU A 176 2.92 -9.15 -25.90
CA GLU A 176 2.69 -8.50 -27.18
C GLU A 176 1.37 -7.71 -27.15
N ILE A 177 1.47 -6.39 -27.41
CA ILE A 177 0.29 -5.52 -27.51
C ILE A 177 -0.36 -5.75 -28.87
N THR A 178 -1.66 -6.05 -28.86
CA THR A 178 -2.40 -6.37 -30.08
C THR A 178 -3.49 -5.30 -30.39
N LEU A 179 -4.74 -5.71 -30.51
CA LEU A 179 -5.84 -4.87 -30.90
C LEU A 179 -6.38 -4.00 -29.76
N THR A 180 -7.28 -3.09 -30.05
CA THR A 180 -8.06 -2.37 -29.05
C THR A 180 -8.95 -3.35 -28.29
N SER A 181 -9.05 -3.18 -26.97
CA SER A 181 -9.94 -3.98 -26.13
C SER A 181 -11.40 -3.66 -26.41
N GLU A 182 -12.25 -4.66 -26.42
CA GLU A 182 -13.71 -4.53 -26.43
C GLU A 182 -14.26 -4.50 -24.99
N HIS A 183 -13.40 -4.78 -23.99
CA HIS A 183 -13.76 -4.84 -22.58
C HIS A 183 -13.12 -3.69 -21.81
N SER A 184 -13.92 -3.09 -20.93
CA SER A 184 -13.52 -1.92 -20.16
C SER A 184 -13.59 -2.17 -18.65
N VAL A 185 -12.97 -1.27 -17.85
CA VAL A 185 -13.01 -1.36 -16.39
C VAL A 185 -14.46 -1.21 -15.84
N GLU A 186 -15.35 -0.52 -16.55
CA GLU A 186 -16.73 -0.30 -16.17
C GLU A 186 -17.55 -1.60 -16.17
N GLU A 187 -17.16 -2.58 -16.98
CA GLU A 187 -17.81 -3.89 -17.06
C GLU A 187 -17.38 -4.85 -15.95
N ASP A 188 -16.27 -4.58 -15.27
CA ASP A 188 -15.80 -5.40 -14.15
C ASP A 188 -16.62 -5.13 -12.88
N VAL A 189 -17.69 -5.89 -12.71
CA VAL A 189 -18.61 -5.77 -11.58
C VAL A 189 -17.88 -5.91 -10.25
N ALA A 190 -16.99 -6.91 -10.13
CA ALA A 190 -16.25 -7.16 -8.90
C ALA A 190 -15.26 -6.01 -8.56
N TRP A 191 -14.76 -5.32 -9.59
CA TRP A 191 -13.91 -4.13 -9.41
C TRP A 191 -14.72 -2.89 -9.02
N ASN A 192 -15.88 -2.71 -9.58
CA ASN A 192 -16.66 -1.49 -9.40
C ASN A 192 -17.51 -1.49 -8.13
N ILE A 193 -17.88 -2.66 -7.61
CA ILE A 193 -18.59 -2.75 -6.33
C ILE A 193 -17.64 -2.61 -5.15
N LYS A 194 -18.05 -1.85 -4.12
CA LYS A 194 -17.36 -1.74 -2.84
C LYS A 194 -18.20 -2.41 -1.75
N VAL A 195 -17.63 -3.41 -1.12
CA VAL A 195 -18.27 -4.19 -0.06
C VAL A 195 -17.66 -3.86 1.30
N PRO A 196 -18.47 -3.85 2.38
CA PRO A 196 -17.95 -3.73 3.73
C PRO A 196 -17.40 -5.07 4.22
N VAL A 197 -16.23 -5.06 4.84
CA VAL A 197 -15.67 -6.17 5.60
C VAL A 197 -15.70 -5.77 7.06
N VAL A 198 -16.46 -6.49 7.88
CA VAL A 198 -16.68 -6.19 9.29
C VAL A 198 -15.83 -7.11 10.14
N ILE A 199 -14.86 -6.55 10.84
CA ILE A 199 -13.86 -7.24 11.65
C ILE A 199 -14.24 -7.09 13.12
N ARG A 200 -14.15 -8.19 13.89
CA ARG A 200 -14.32 -8.21 15.34
C ARG A 200 -13.22 -9.01 16.03
N PRO A 201 -12.96 -8.75 17.33
CA PRO A 201 -12.13 -9.64 18.14
C PRO A 201 -12.74 -11.04 18.24
N ASP A 202 -11.92 -12.08 18.22
CA ASP A 202 -12.39 -13.45 18.35
C ASP A 202 -13.22 -13.61 19.66
N SER A 203 -14.43 -14.15 19.52
CA SER A 203 -15.38 -14.31 20.63
C SER A 203 -14.90 -15.25 21.72
N ARG A 204 -13.95 -16.15 21.40
CA ARG A 204 -13.33 -17.10 22.32
C ARG A 204 -12.30 -16.44 23.25
N LEU A 205 -11.82 -15.25 22.91
CA LEU A 205 -10.95 -14.45 23.78
C LEU A 205 -11.69 -13.92 25.01
N SER A 206 -11.01 -13.81 26.17
CA SER A 206 -11.56 -13.19 27.37
C SER A 206 -11.93 -11.71 27.11
N LYS A 207 -12.77 -11.14 27.96
CA LYS A 207 -13.18 -9.74 27.85
C LYS A 207 -11.99 -8.75 27.84
N SER A 208 -10.98 -9.02 28.68
CA SER A 208 -9.76 -8.20 28.74
C SER A 208 -8.92 -8.30 27.45
N GLN A 209 -8.74 -9.51 26.92
CA GLN A 209 -8.03 -9.72 25.66
C GLN A 209 -8.75 -9.05 24.48
N ARG A 210 -10.08 -9.18 24.39
CA ARG A 210 -10.85 -8.49 23.34
C ARG A 210 -10.67 -6.99 23.41
N ARG A 211 -10.60 -6.41 24.63
CA ARG A 211 -10.35 -4.97 24.79
C ARG A 211 -8.98 -4.53 24.25
N VAL A 212 -7.95 -5.37 24.39
CA VAL A 212 -6.62 -5.12 23.80
C VAL A 212 -6.72 -5.10 22.27
N ILE A 213 -7.39 -6.11 21.67
CA ILE A 213 -7.56 -6.16 20.20
C ILE A 213 -8.38 -4.98 19.67
N GLU A 214 -9.43 -4.57 20.42
CA GLU A 214 -10.19 -3.38 20.07
C GLU A 214 -9.31 -2.13 20.01
N LEU A 215 -8.38 -2.00 20.96
CA LEU A 215 -7.43 -0.89 21.01
C LEU A 215 -6.42 -0.95 19.85
N ASP A 216 -5.82 -2.11 19.61
CA ASP A 216 -4.81 -2.33 18.56
C ASP A 216 -5.33 -2.00 17.15
N TYR A 217 -6.58 -2.38 16.88
CA TYR A 217 -7.23 -2.15 15.58
C TYR A 217 -8.03 -0.84 15.52
N GLY A 218 -8.05 -0.05 16.60
CA GLY A 218 -8.87 1.18 16.63
C GLY A 218 -10.35 0.91 16.42
N MET A 219 -10.87 -0.20 17.01
CA MET A 219 -12.26 -0.61 16.80
C MET A 219 -13.23 0.30 17.53
N GLU A 220 -14.29 0.71 16.87
CA GLU A 220 -15.39 1.45 17.47
C GLU A 220 -16.53 0.48 17.86
N ARG A 221 -16.94 0.49 19.13
CA ARG A 221 -18.01 -0.38 19.66
C ARG A 221 -17.76 -1.87 19.38
N GLY A 222 -16.49 -2.29 19.50
CA GLY A 222 -16.09 -3.70 19.32
C GLY A 222 -16.05 -4.17 17.87
N LYS A 223 -15.95 -3.27 16.89
CA LYS A 223 -15.81 -3.61 15.47
C LYS A 223 -15.07 -2.57 14.65
N LEU A 224 -14.39 -3.04 13.62
CA LEU A 224 -13.81 -2.20 12.55
C LEU A 224 -14.51 -2.54 11.23
N LYS A 225 -14.96 -1.52 10.50
CA LYS A 225 -15.51 -1.66 9.16
C LYS A 225 -14.53 -1.14 8.12
N LEU A 226 -14.03 -2.04 7.28
CA LEU A 226 -13.22 -1.69 6.12
C LEU A 226 -14.08 -1.76 4.85
N ARG A 227 -13.86 -0.88 3.90
CA ARG A 227 -14.48 -0.95 2.58
C ARG A 227 -13.43 -1.29 1.54
N THR A 228 -13.65 -2.37 0.80
CA THR A 228 -12.79 -2.79 -0.29
C THR A 228 -13.59 -3.12 -1.54
N ARG A 229 -12.93 -3.19 -2.70
CA ARG A 229 -13.56 -3.70 -3.93
C ARG A 229 -13.85 -5.18 -3.79
N GLY A 230 -14.94 -5.68 -4.38
CA GLY A 230 -15.29 -7.10 -4.38
C GLY A 230 -14.11 -7.97 -4.84
N ALA A 231 -13.47 -7.59 -5.94
CA ALA A 231 -12.28 -8.27 -6.46
C ALA A 231 -11.08 -8.34 -5.48
N LEU A 232 -11.03 -7.49 -4.47
CA LEU A 232 -9.92 -7.41 -3.52
C LEU A 232 -10.24 -7.99 -2.13
N VAL A 233 -11.44 -8.54 -1.92
CA VAL A 233 -11.84 -9.11 -0.63
C VAL A 233 -10.88 -10.22 -0.18
N GLN A 234 -10.61 -11.18 -1.06
CA GLN A 234 -9.69 -12.29 -0.77
C GLN A 234 -8.31 -11.80 -0.32
N TYR A 235 -7.76 -10.79 -1.00
CA TYR A 235 -6.46 -10.22 -0.65
C TYR A 235 -6.48 -9.48 0.69
N LEU A 236 -7.57 -8.79 1.00
CA LEU A 236 -7.74 -8.15 2.30
C LEU A 236 -7.75 -9.19 3.42
N LEU A 237 -8.49 -10.31 3.27
CA LEU A 237 -8.50 -11.39 4.26
C LEU A 237 -7.11 -12.00 4.44
N GLN A 238 -6.36 -12.23 3.36
CA GLN A 238 -4.97 -12.71 3.43
C GLN A 238 -4.05 -11.72 4.17
N THR A 239 -4.20 -10.42 3.93
CA THR A 239 -3.43 -9.37 4.63
C THR A 239 -3.76 -9.35 6.12
N LEU A 240 -5.02 -9.58 6.48
CA LEU A 240 -5.48 -9.71 7.85
C LEU A 240 -5.13 -11.06 8.48
N ARG A 241 -4.53 -11.98 7.71
CA ARG A 241 -4.24 -13.37 8.11
C ARG A 241 -5.47 -14.13 8.59
N VAL A 242 -6.63 -13.82 8.02
CA VAL A 242 -7.87 -14.54 8.29
C VAL A 242 -8.13 -15.51 7.13
N ASP A 243 -8.15 -16.79 7.44
CA ASP A 243 -8.57 -17.82 6.49
C ASP A 243 -10.09 -18.00 6.64
N PRO A 244 -10.90 -17.76 5.59
CA PRO A 244 -12.35 -17.91 5.67
C PRO A 244 -12.82 -19.37 5.89
N HIS A 245 -11.94 -20.36 5.63
CA HIS A 245 -12.26 -21.79 5.70
C HIS A 245 -11.66 -22.48 6.92
N VAL A 246 -10.75 -21.81 7.64
CA VAL A 246 -10.02 -22.42 8.77
C VAL A 246 -10.15 -21.57 10.02
N VAL A 247 -10.80 -22.13 11.04
CA VAL A 247 -10.81 -21.54 12.39
C VAL A 247 -9.61 -22.09 13.17
N GLN A 248 -8.67 -21.21 13.52
CA GLN A 248 -7.51 -21.61 14.33
C GLN A 248 -7.94 -22.17 15.68
N MET A 249 -7.27 -23.24 16.15
CA MET A 249 -7.58 -23.85 17.44
C MET A 249 -7.32 -22.89 18.60
N ASP A 250 -6.21 -22.14 18.56
CA ASP A 250 -5.88 -21.12 19.54
C ASP A 250 -6.39 -19.75 19.06
N PRO A 251 -7.33 -19.11 19.78
CA PRO A 251 -7.83 -17.79 19.41
C PRO A 251 -6.78 -16.68 19.52
N SER A 252 -5.67 -16.91 20.24
CA SER A 252 -4.56 -15.94 20.26
C SER A 252 -3.72 -15.94 18.99
N ALA A 253 -3.77 -17.03 18.20
CA ALA A 253 -3.12 -17.12 16.91
C ALA A 253 -3.89 -16.38 15.79
N GLN A 254 -5.22 -16.30 15.90
CA GLN A 254 -6.10 -15.57 15.00
C GLN A 254 -7.04 -14.68 15.81
N GLN A 255 -6.55 -13.57 16.26
CA GLN A 255 -7.18 -12.68 17.25
C GLN A 255 -8.47 -12.01 16.78
N ILE A 256 -8.75 -12.06 15.48
CA ILE A 256 -9.92 -11.43 14.84
C ILE A 256 -10.68 -12.42 13.96
N TYR A 257 -11.95 -12.13 13.72
CA TYR A 257 -12.77 -12.83 12.73
C TYR A 257 -13.61 -11.85 11.90
N ILE A 258 -14.16 -12.32 10.80
CA ILE A 258 -15.03 -11.55 9.92
C ILE A 258 -16.47 -11.81 10.28
N GLU A 259 -17.18 -10.79 10.78
CA GLU A 259 -18.59 -10.92 11.23
C GLU A 259 -19.55 -11.23 10.09
N ASN A 260 -19.33 -10.67 8.92
CA ASN A 260 -20.19 -10.80 7.74
C ASN A 260 -19.61 -11.70 6.64
N LEU A 261 -18.89 -12.76 7.02
CA LEU A 261 -18.22 -13.66 6.09
C LEU A 261 -19.18 -14.26 5.05
N ASP A 262 -20.40 -14.61 5.46
CA ASP A 262 -21.43 -15.18 4.56
C ASP A 262 -21.80 -14.23 3.41
N GLU A 263 -21.85 -12.93 3.68
CA GLU A 263 -22.12 -11.89 2.66
C GLU A 263 -20.97 -11.72 1.67
N LEU A 264 -19.78 -12.17 2.06
CA LEU A 264 -18.54 -12.03 1.27
C LEU A 264 -18.25 -13.27 0.42
N GLN A 265 -18.99 -14.38 0.58
CA GLN A 265 -18.72 -15.66 -0.11
C GLN A 265 -18.66 -15.53 -1.64
N SER A 266 -19.48 -14.67 -2.24
CA SER A 266 -19.48 -14.43 -3.69
C SER A 266 -18.21 -13.75 -4.22
N TRP A 267 -17.36 -13.23 -3.32
CA TRP A 267 -16.11 -12.53 -3.64
C TRP A 267 -14.86 -13.36 -3.27
N LEU A 268 -15.04 -14.57 -2.75
CA LEU A 268 -13.97 -15.51 -2.41
C LEU A 268 -13.83 -16.56 -3.52
N TYR A 269 -12.60 -17.00 -3.80
CA TYR A 269 -12.29 -18.07 -4.78
C TYR A 269 -11.53 -19.20 -4.14
#